data_abcb293199f70a59cb50529b5864b00a
#
_entry.id   abcb293199f70a59cb50529b5864b00a
#
_cell.length_a   1.000
_cell.length_b   1.000
_cell.length_c   1.000
_cell.angle_alpha   90.00
_cell.angle_beta   90.00
_cell.angle_gamma   90.00
#
_symmetry.space_group_name_H-M   'P 1'
#
loop_
_entity.id
_entity.type
_entity.pdbx_description
1 polymer ?
#
loop_
_entity_poly.entity_id
_entity_poly.type
_entity_poly.pdbx_seq_one_letter_code
_entity_poly.pdbx_strand_id
1 'polypeptide(L)'
;MVRVIKRDGTETNFNKSNIILCMQRANNDVLANGQEGMSEECIHTIATRLYNRCFARKRAVEVEEIQDMIETELMKEKCYDVAKQYIRYRHKRELARKMNTTDDQVMTLISCNNEEAKQENSNKNPTLIPTQRDYIAGIVSKDITNRILLPQEIVDAHNEGIIHYHDEDYNIQQAFNCDLINLEDMLQNGTVISGTMIEKPHSFATACTITTQIIAQVASNQYGGQSVTLSHLAPFVDVSRQKIRKQVEKEFSNINIEDKDTVISNIVEERVKEEVSRGVQTIQYQIVTLLTTNGQSPFVTLFMYLNEVKDKQTKQDLALIIEEVIKQRYKGVKNEKGVYITPAFPKLIYVLEEDNIEEGTPYYYLTELAAKCTAKRLVPDYISEKVMKKLKENQCYPCMGCLDYNEQIELDTGVFKIGELAQTIELLLANKDKIQSFIESDNKEILL
;
A
#
# COMPACT_ATOMS: atom_id res chain seq x y z
N MET A 1 -1.63 -46.34 -23.84
CA MET A 1 -0.53 -45.37 -23.89
C MET A 1 -0.27 -44.93 -22.44
N VAL A 2 0.98 -44.84 -21.98
CA VAL A 2 1.28 -44.42 -20.60
C VAL A 2 1.10 -42.92 -20.51
N ARG A 3 0.38 -42.41 -19.51
CA ARG A 3 0.24 -40.99 -19.20
C ARG A 3 1.10 -40.61 -18.00
N VAL A 4 1.61 -39.40 -18.04
CA VAL A 4 2.46 -38.83 -16.98
C VAL A 4 1.80 -37.55 -16.48
N ILE A 5 1.66 -37.46 -15.16
CA ILE A 5 1.21 -36.24 -14.48
C ILE A 5 2.45 -35.41 -14.25
N LYS A 6 2.50 -34.20 -14.86
CA LYS A 6 3.56 -33.24 -14.61
C LYS A 6 3.40 -32.60 -13.24
N ARG A 7 4.41 -31.82 -12.80
CA ARG A 7 4.41 -31.10 -11.52
C ARG A 7 3.34 -30.03 -11.41
N ASP A 8 2.88 -29.49 -12.54
CA ASP A 8 1.79 -28.53 -12.64
C ASP A 8 0.38 -29.19 -12.67
N GLY A 9 0.32 -30.50 -12.44
CA GLY A 9 -0.92 -31.27 -12.48
C GLY A 9 -1.38 -31.69 -13.88
N THR A 10 -0.79 -31.14 -14.94
CA THR A 10 -1.19 -31.47 -16.32
C THR A 10 -0.77 -32.89 -16.72
N GLU A 11 -1.63 -33.58 -17.47
CA GLU A 11 -1.33 -34.91 -17.99
C GLU A 11 -0.75 -34.84 -19.41
N THR A 12 0.32 -35.58 -19.65
CA THR A 12 0.94 -35.71 -20.97
C THR A 12 1.28 -37.16 -21.29
N ASN A 13 1.57 -37.47 -22.54
CA ASN A 13 2.04 -38.77 -22.93
C ASN A 13 3.45 -39.01 -22.42
N PHE A 14 3.71 -40.26 -21.96
CA PHE A 14 5.05 -40.63 -21.55
C PHE A 14 6.03 -40.55 -22.73
N ASN A 15 7.08 -39.77 -22.55
CA ASN A 15 8.15 -39.65 -23.56
C ASN A 15 9.44 -40.30 -23.03
N LYS A 16 9.77 -41.46 -23.58
CA LYS A 16 10.97 -42.24 -23.21
C LYS A 16 12.27 -41.45 -23.48
N SER A 17 12.30 -40.61 -24.50
CA SER A 17 13.47 -39.80 -24.83
C SER A 17 13.86 -38.82 -23.71
N ASN A 18 12.89 -38.32 -22.93
CA ASN A 18 13.18 -37.45 -21.80
C ASN A 18 13.96 -38.16 -20.70
N ILE A 19 13.66 -39.46 -20.45
CA ILE A 19 14.35 -40.27 -19.44
C ILE A 19 15.78 -40.54 -19.93
N ILE A 20 15.93 -40.92 -21.21
CA ILE A 20 17.25 -41.17 -21.82
C ILE A 20 18.12 -39.93 -21.71
N LEU A 21 17.59 -38.76 -22.09
CA LEU A 21 18.30 -37.47 -22.06
C LEU A 21 18.74 -37.08 -20.65
N CYS A 22 17.90 -37.34 -19.64
CA CYS A 22 18.26 -37.03 -18.25
C CYS A 22 19.43 -37.89 -17.75
N MET A 23 19.40 -39.21 -18.07
CA MET A 23 20.48 -40.11 -17.71
C MET A 23 21.76 -39.83 -18.50
N GLN A 24 21.66 -39.51 -19.79
CA GLN A 24 22.82 -39.13 -20.62
C GLN A 24 23.51 -37.86 -20.08
N ARG A 25 22.76 -36.85 -19.65
CA ARG A 25 23.35 -35.66 -19.04
C ARG A 25 24.13 -35.97 -17.79
N ALA A 26 23.57 -36.78 -16.87
CA ALA A 26 24.27 -37.21 -15.66
C ALA A 26 25.52 -38.04 -16.00
N ASN A 27 25.44 -38.93 -17.00
CA ASN A 27 26.54 -39.75 -17.47
C ASN A 27 27.67 -38.89 -18.10
N ASN A 28 27.33 -37.92 -18.92
CA ASN A 28 28.32 -37.02 -19.52
C ASN A 28 29.06 -36.18 -18.46
N ASP A 29 28.38 -35.72 -17.41
CA ASP A 29 29.02 -35.02 -16.29
C ASP A 29 30.00 -35.94 -15.55
N VAL A 30 29.67 -37.22 -15.36
CA VAL A 30 30.54 -38.25 -14.74
C VAL A 30 31.78 -38.46 -15.59
N LEU A 31 31.60 -38.67 -16.91
CA LEU A 31 32.70 -38.84 -17.87
C LEU A 31 33.62 -37.64 -17.95
N ALA A 32 33.05 -36.42 -17.93
CA ALA A 32 33.82 -35.18 -17.92
C ALA A 32 34.67 -35.00 -16.66
N ASN A 33 34.26 -35.61 -15.54
CA ASN A 33 35.03 -35.62 -14.29
C ASN A 33 36.02 -36.79 -14.19
N GLY A 34 36.23 -37.55 -15.27
CA GLY A 34 37.16 -38.67 -15.33
C GLY A 34 36.73 -39.91 -14.52
N GLN A 35 35.44 -40.02 -14.21
CA GLN A 35 34.87 -41.17 -13.51
C GLN A 35 34.28 -42.18 -14.50
N GLU A 36 33.99 -43.40 -14.01
CA GLU A 36 33.43 -44.46 -14.83
C GLU A 36 31.94 -44.20 -15.10
N GLY A 37 31.62 -44.03 -16.38
CA GLY A 37 30.25 -43.80 -16.86
C GLY A 37 29.56 -45.13 -17.22
N MET A 38 28.29 -45.00 -17.64
CA MET A 38 27.49 -46.14 -18.14
C MET A 38 27.44 -46.11 -19.67
N SER A 39 27.26 -47.32 -20.26
CA SER A 39 27.11 -47.45 -21.70
C SER A 39 25.76 -46.95 -22.21
N GLU A 40 25.68 -46.49 -23.45
CA GLU A 40 24.42 -46.10 -24.10
C GLU A 40 23.40 -47.24 -24.12
N GLU A 41 23.86 -48.47 -24.29
CA GLU A 41 22.99 -49.64 -24.26
C GLU A 41 22.32 -49.84 -22.89
N CYS A 42 23.07 -49.61 -21.82
CA CYS A 42 22.56 -49.64 -20.45
C CYS A 42 21.51 -48.56 -20.22
N ILE A 43 21.72 -47.29 -20.70
CA ILE A 43 20.76 -46.21 -20.62
C ILE A 43 19.44 -46.58 -21.33
N HIS A 44 19.51 -47.09 -22.53
CA HIS A 44 18.35 -47.53 -23.30
C HIS A 44 17.60 -48.71 -22.64
N THR A 45 18.32 -49.63 -22.04
CA THR A 45 17.75 -50.78 -21.31
C THR A 45 16.97 -50.32 -20.09
N ILE A 46 17.57 -49.45 -19.27
CA ILE A 46 16.88 -48.86 -18.10
C ILE A 46 15.62 -48.09 -18.53
N ALA A 47 15.73 -47.22 -19.53
CA ALA A 47 14.59 -46.46 -20.03
C ALA A 47 13.44 -47.34 -20.53
N THR A 48 13.76 -48.46 -21.19
CA THR A 48 12.76 -49.46 -21.66
C THR A 48 12.09 -50.16 -20.49
N ARG A 49 12.87 -50.58 -19.49
CA ARG A 49 12.38 -51.22 -18.28
C ARG A 49 11.45 -50.29 -17.49
N LEU A 50 11.80 -49.04 -17.36
CA LEU A 50 10.97 -48.01 -16.71
C LEU A 50 9.65 -47.78 -17.45
N TYR A 51 9.70 -47.68 -18.78
CA TYR A 51 8.48 -47.54 -19.59
C TYR A 51 7.53 -48.74 -19.36
N ASN A 52 8.06 -49.98 -19.42
CA ASN A 52 7.25 -51.16 -19.20
C ASN A 52 6.67 -51.23 -17.79
N ARG A 53 7.39 -50.76 -16.81
CA ARG A 53 6.95 -50.69 -15.42
C ARG A 53 5.86 -49.67 -15.20
N CYS A 54 5.96 -48.49 -15.85
CA CYS A 54 4.90 -47.48 -15.85
C CYS A 54 3.65 -47.99 -16.61
N PHE A 55 3.85 -48.69 -17.72
CA PHE A 55 2.74 -49.27 -18.49
C PHE A 55 1.95 -50.32 -17.69
N ALA A 56 2.64 -51.15 -16.90
CA ALA A 56 2.02 -52.17 -16.07
C ALA A 56 1.14 -51.59 -14.95
N ARG A 57 1.31 -50.33 -14.56
CA ARG A 57 0.54 -49.71 -13.48
C ARG A 57 -0.90 -49.33 -13.87
N LYS A 58 -1.23 -49.26 -15.16
CA LYS A 58 -2.57 -49.00 -15.69
C LYS A 58 -3.18 -47.63 -15.19
N ARG A 59 -2.35 -46.72 -14.70
CA ARG A 59 -2.72 -45.39 -14.29
C ARG A 59 -1.71 -44.37 -14.80
N ALA A 60 -2.06 -43.07 -14.74
CA ALA A 60 -1.09 -42.00 -14.92
C ALA A 60 -0.03 -42.07 -13.78
N VAL A 61 1.21 -41.77 -14.11
CA VAL A 61 2.36 -41.85 -13.18
C VAL A 61 2.92 -40.46 -13.00
N GLU A 62 3.15 -40.07 -11.76
CA GLU A 62 3.74 -38.78 -11.46
C GLU A 62 5.22 -38.70 -11.89
N VAL A 63 5.65 -37.50 -12.31
CA VAL A 63 7.06 -37.27 -12.70
C VAL A 63 8.00 -37.62 -11.58
N GLU A 64 7.68 -37.30 -10.31
CA GLU A 64 8.56 -37.60 -9.18
C GLU A 64 8.69 -39.11 -8.95
N GLU A 65 7.61 -39.88 -9.13
CA GLU A 65 7.62 -41.33 -9.06
C GLU A 65 8.52 -41.94 -10.15
N ILE A 66 8.56 -41.33 -11.34
CA ILE A 66 9.47 -41.74 -12.43
C ILE A 66 10.93 -41.44 -12.05
N GLN A 67 11.19 -40.26 -11.43
CA GLN A 67 12.51 -39.86 -10.98
C GLN A 67 13.07 -40.86 -9.92
N ASP A 68 12.23 -41.23 -8.93
CA ASP A 68 12.59 -42.22 -7.90
C ASP A 68 12.88 -43.60 -8.49
N MET A 69 12.13 -43.97 -9.52
CA MET A 69 12.37 -45.24 -10.26
C MET A 69 13.70 -45.19 -11.03
N ILE A 70 14.07 -44.04 -11.63
CA ILE A 70 15.37 -43.90 -12.32
C ILE A 70 16.51 -44.05 -11.31
N GLU A 71 16.47 -43.40 -10.18
CA GLU A 71 17.48 -43.50 -9.13
C GLU A 71 17.63 -44.95 -8.66
N THR A 72 16.51 -45.61 -8.43
CA THR A 72 16.50 -47.04 -8.01
C THR A 72 17.13 -47.97 -9.05
N GLU A 73 16.82 -47.77 -10.34
CA GLU A 73 17.37 -48.62 -11.41
C GLU A 73 18.89 -48.36 -11.63
N LEU A 74 19.33 -47.06 -11.57
CA LEU A 74 20.75 -46.72 -11.63
C LEU A 74 21.56 -47.39 -10.48
N MET A 75 20.99 -47.42 -9.28
CA MET A 75 21.60 -48.10 -8.12
C MET A 75 21.67 -49.63 -8.32
N LYS A 76 20.60 -50.24 -8.86
CA LYS A 76 20.56 -51.70 -9.15
C LYS A 76 21.59 -52.13 -10.18
N GLU A 77 21.78 -51.33 -11.21
CA GLU A 77 22.78 -51.56 -12.25
C GLU A 77 24.22 -51.23 -11.77
N LYS A 78 24.38 -50.86 -10.50
CA LYS A 78 25.65 -50.48 -9.86
C LYS A 78 26.35 -49.28 -10.49
N CYS A 79 25.62 -48.45 -11.22
CA CYS A 79 26.10 -47.19 -11.81
C CYS A 79 26.12 -46.09 -10.75
N TYR A 80 26.87 -46.29 -9.66
CA TYR A 80 26.81 -45.44 -8.47
C TYR A 80 27.20 -43.98 -8.71
N ASP A 81 28.20 -43.71 -9.54
CA ASP A 81 28.66 -42.35 -9.82
C ASP A 81 27.63 -41.59 -10.66
N VAL A 82 27.01 -42.28 -11.64
CA VAL A 82 25.93 -41.70 -12.44
C VAL A 82 24.69 -41.49 -11.57
N ALA A 83 24.32 -42.42 -10.69
CA ALA A 83 23.21 -42.26 -9.74
C ALA A 83 23.44 -41.04 -8.81
N LYS A 84 24.65 -40.92 -8.25
CA LYS A 84 25.04 -39.79 -7.39
C LYS A 84 24.97 -38.44 -8.10
N GLN A 85 25.44 -38.38 -9.36
CA GLN A 85 25.37 -37.17 -10.16
C GLN A 85 23.92 -36.84 -10.56
N TYR A 86 23.10 -37.84 -10.87
CA TYR A 86 21.69 -37.69 -11.16
C TYR A 86 20.91 -37.14 -9.98
N ILE A 87 21.12 -37.66 -8.77
CA ILE A 87 20.50 -37.17 -7.53
C ILE A 87 20.92 -35.72 -7.24
N ARG A 88 22.23 -35.42 -7.39
CA ARG A 88 22.73 -34.03 -7.23
C ARG A 88 22.10 -33.07 -8.23
N TYR A 89 21.96 -33.49 -9.49
CA TYR A 89 21.33 -32.69 -10.52
C TYR A 89 19.83 -32.45 -10.21
N ARG A 90 19.11 -33.53 -9.80
CA ARG A 90 17.72 -33.45 -9.37
C ARG A 90 17.56 -32.47 -8.21
N HIS A 91 18.38 -32.61 -7.19
CA HIS A 91 18.36 -31.72 -6.03
C HIS A 91 18.68 -30.25 -6.40
N LYS A 92 19.71 -30.04 -7.23
CA LYS A 92 20.03 -28.68 -7.74
C LYS A 92 18.86 -28.07 -8.52
N ARG A 93 18.16 -28.85 -9.33
CA ARG A 93 16.97 -28.40 -10.06
C ARG A 93 15.78 -28.17 -9.14
N GLU A 94 15.66 -28.93 -8.09
CA GLU A 94 14.65 -28.71 -7.04
C GLU A 94 14.94 -27.43 -6.28
N LEU A 95 16.16 -27.19 -5.85
CA LEU A 95 16.57 -25.92 -5.25
C LEU A 95 16.33 -24.75 -6.19
N ALA A 96 16.71 -24.83 -7.47
CA ALA A 96 16.47 -23.79 -8.45
C ALA A 96 14.97 -23.48 -8.67
N ARG A 97 14.10 -24.49 -8.51
CA ARG A 97 12.64 -24.27 -8.53
C ARG A 97 12.12 -23.65 -7.24
N LYS A 98 12.77 -23.96 -6.10
CA LYS A 98 12.45 -23.38 -4.80
C LYS A 98 12.97 -21.93 -4.66
N MET A 99 13.91 -21.50 -5.48
CA MET A 99 14.50 -20.15 -5.46
C MET A 99 13.50 -19.02 -5.78
N ASN A 100 12.30 -19.32 -6.28
CA ASN A 100 11.20 -18.36 -6.45
C ASN A 100 10.03 -18.69 -5.50
N THR A 101 10.30 -19.27 -4.33
CA THR A 101 9.29 -19.59 -3.35
C THR A 101 9.15 -18.46 -2.33
N THR A 102 8.05 -18.48 -1.60
CA THR A 102 7.80 -17.64 -0.44
C THR A 102 8.99 -17.65 0.54
N ASP A 103 9.60 -18.82 0.78
CA ASP A 103 10.77 -18.96 1.65
C ASP A 103 11.97 -18.16 1.17
N ASP A 104 12.27 -18.20 -0.14
CA ASP A 104 13.39 -17.45 -0.74
C ASP A 104 13.14 -15.94 -0.69
N GLN A 105 11.92 -15.51 -0.99
CA GLN A 105 11.53 -14.10 -0.87
C GLN A 105 11.71 -13.59 0.56
N VAL A 106 11.27 -14.36 1.56
CA VAL A 106 11.44 -14.03 2.98
C VAL A 106 12.92 -13.96 3.35
N MET A 107 13.74 -14.95 2.94
CA MET A 107 15.17 -14.96 3.25
C MET A 107 15.93 -13.82 2.57
N THR A 108 15.58 -13.49 1.33
CA THR A 108 16.16 -12.36 0.60
C THR A 108 15.81 -11.03 1.27
N LEU A 109 14.58 -10.89 1.76
CA LEU A 109 14.14 -9.73 2.52
C LEU A 109 14.92 -9.56 3.83
N ILE A 110 15.04 -10.65 4.63
CA ILE A 110 15.75 -10.64 5.92
C ILE A 110 17.23 -10.27 5.74
N SER A 111 17.85 -10.76 4.65
CA SER A 111 19.23 -10.42 4.32
C SER A 111 19.43 -9.00 3.76
N CYS A 112 18.36 -8.21 3.66
CA CYS A 112 18.34 -6.87 3.04
C CYS A 112 18.86 -6.82 1.59
N ASN A 113 18.75 -7.93 0.86
CA ASN A 113 19.19 -8.05 -0.54
C ASN A 113 18.04 -7.85 -1.54
N ASN A 114 16.84 -7.54 -1.09
CA ASN A 114 15.70 -7.29 -1.95
C ASN A 114 15.71 -5.83 -2.46
N GLU A 115 16.09 -5.64 -3.73
CA GLU A 115 16.13 -4.32 -4.36
C GLU A 115 14.72 -3.73 -4.57
N GLU A 116 13.69 -4.55 -4.80
CA GLU A 116 12.30 -4.11 -4.93
C GLU A 116 11.82 -3.49 -3.62
N ALA A 117 12.03 -4.17 -2.48
CA ALA A 117 11.67 -3.64 -1.17
C ALA A 117 12.40 -2.33 -0.84
N LYS A 118 13.63 -2.12 -1.34
CA LYS A 118 14.37 -0.87 -1.16
C LYS A 118 13.79 0.31 -1.95
N GLN A 119 13.07 0.04 -3.03
CA GLN A 119 12.56 1.05 -3.96
C GLN A 119 11.05 1.28 -3.85
N GLU A 120 10.33 0.42 -3.12
CA GLU A 120 8.88 0.35 -3.14
C GLU A 120 8.20 1.65 -2.70
N ASN A 121 8.58 2.22 -1.57
CA ASN A 121 7.89 3.38 -1.02
C ASN A 121 8.81 4.36 -0.28
N SER A 122 8.62 5.66 -0.54
CA SER A 122 9.36 6.72 0.13
C SER A 122 9.07 6.87 1.63
N ASN A 123 7.98 6.27 2.13
CA ASN A 123 7.56 6.30 3.53
C ASN A 123 7.89 5.03 4.31
N LYS A 124 8.50 4.02 3.68
CA LYS A 124 8.95 2.78 4.30
C LYS A 124 10.47 2.66 4.25
N ASN A 125 11.08 2.24 5.35
CA ASN A 125 12.50 1.93 5.40
C ASN A 125 12.69 0.41 5.55
N PRO A 126 13.13 -0.30 4.48
CA PRO A 126 13.22 -1.76 4.47
C PRO A 126 14.27 -2.34 5.43
N THR A 127 15.13 -1.51 6.03
CA THR A 127 16.12 -1.98 7.02
C THR A 127 15.57 -2.07 8.43
N LEU A 128 14.38 -1.50 8.68
CA LEU A 128 13.74 -1.51 10.00
C LEU A 128 13.00 -2.83 10.24
N ILE A 129 13.12 -3.38 11.44
CA ILE A 129 12.46 -4.64 11.83
C ILE A 129 10.93 -4.60 11.66
N PRO A 130 10.20 -3.54 12.07
CA PRO A 130 8.75 -3.47 11.82
C PRO A 130 8.40 -3.54 10.34
N THR A 131 9.13 -2.83 9.48
CA THR A 131 8.93 -2.85 8.02
C THR A 131 9.20 -4.24 7.43
N GLN A 132 10.27 -4.91 7.87
CA GLN A 132 10.58 -6.28 7.41
C GLN A 132 9.48 -7.27 7.82
N ARG A 133 8.91 -7.11 9.02
CA ARG A 133 7.78 -7.96 9.48
C ARG A 133 6.51 -7.72 8.65
N ASP A 134 6.23 -6.48 8.29
CA ASP A 134 5.11 -6.13 7.41
C ASP A 134 5.29 -6.75 6.02
N TYR A 135 6.48 -6.65 5.43
CA TYR A 135 6.78 -7.30 4.15
C TYR A 135 6.69 -8.82 4.21
N ILE A 136 7.15 -9.46 5.29
CA ILE A 136 6.99 -10.91 5.47
C ILE A 136 5.51 -11.28 5.50
N ALA A 137 4.69 -10.52 6.23
CA ALA A 137 3.24 -10.72 6.24
C ALA A 137 2.64 -10.57 4.84
N GLY A 138 3.08 -9.56 4.07
CA GLY A 138 2.66 -9.33 2.69
C GLY A 138 3.02 -10.50 1.75
N ILE A 139 4.25 -11.03 1.84
CA ILE A 139 4.69 -12.20 1.05
C ILE A 139 3.79 -13.41 1.36
N VAL A 140 3.51 -13.66 2.63
CA VAL A 140 2.61 -14.76 3.04
C VAL A 140 1.19 -14.51 2.56
N SER A 141 0.70 -13.27 2.63
CA SER A 141 -0.62 -12.90 2.12
C SER A 141 -0.75 -13.18 0.62
N LYS A 142 0.22 -12.75 -0.19
CA LYS A 142 0.26 -13.04 -1.64
C LYS A 142 0.23 -14.53 -1.94
N ASP A 143 1.05 -15.32 -1.27
CA ASP A 143 1.08 -16.77 -1.46
C ASP A 143 -0.28 -17.42 -1.15
N ILE A 144 -0.89 -17.07 -0.01
CA ILE A 144 -2.20 -17.60 0.38
C ILE A 144 -3.30 -17.13 -0.58
N THR A 145 -3.29 -15.85 -0.95
CA THR A 145 -4.26 -15.28 -1.88
C THR A 145 -4.25 -16.01 -3.21
N ASN A 146 -3.09 -16.17 -3.81
CA ASN A 146 -2.93 -16.81 -5.12
C ASN A 146 -3.17 -18.33 -5.09
N ARG A 147 -2.86 -18.99 -3.98
CA ARG A 147 -2.93 -20.45 -3.90
C ARG A 147 -4.27 -20.96 -3.38
N ILE A 148 -4.99 -20.16 -2.59
CA ILE A 148 -6.17 -20.63 -1.84
C ILE A 148 -7.41 -19.77 -2.07
N LEU A 149 -7.27 -18.43 -2.10
CA LEU A 149 -8.41 -17.54 -2.03
C LEU A 149 -8.96 -17.13 -3.40
N LEU A 150 -8.10 -16.92 -4.38
CA LEU A 150 -8.53 -16.52 -5.72
C LEU A 150 -8.78 -17.73 -6.63
N PRO A 151 -9.78 -17.66 -7.51
CA PRO A 151 -9.94 -18.60 -8.62
C PRO A 151 -8.68 -18.60 -9.50
N GLN A 152 -8.31 -19.78 -10.01
CA GLN A 152 -7.07 -19.93 -10.79
C GLN A 152 -7.07 -19.05 -12.04
N GLU A 153 -8.22 -18.83 -12.67
CA GLU A 153 -8.36 -17.98 -13.85
C GLU A 153 -7.98 -16.51 -13.56
N ILE A 154 -8.28 -16.01 -12.35
CA ILE A 154 -7.90 -14.66 -11.92
C ILE A 154 -6.40 -14.58 -11.70
N VAL A 155 -5.81 -15.60 -11.03
CA VAL A 155 -4.37 -15.69 -10.80
C VAL A 155 -3.61 -15.76 -12.12
N ASP A 156 -4.07 -16.57 -13.06
CA ASP A 156 -3.45 -16.70 -14.38
C ASP A 156 -3.54 -15.39 -15.16
N ALA A 157 -4.71 -14.74 -15.19
CA ALA A 157 -4.90 -13.47 -15.85
C ALA A 157 -4.04 -12.34 -15.25
N HIS A 158 -3.84 -12.33 -13.91
CA HIS A 158 -2.93 -11.41 -13.23
C HIS A 158 -1.46 -11.69 -13.63
N ASN A 159 -1.03 -12.95 -13.59
CA ASN A 159 0.33 -13.35 -13.94
C ASN A 159 0.67 -13.11 -15.42
N GLU A 160 -0.31 -13.20 -16.31
CA GLU A 160 -0.19 -12.89 -17.74
C GLU A 160 -0.24 -11.38 -18.03
N GLY A 161 -0.58 -10.55 -17.03
CA GLY A 161 -0.68 -9.10 -17.17
C GLY A 161 -1.96 -8.63 -17.88
N ILE A 162 -2.97 -9.49 -18.01
CA ILE A 162 -4.29 -9.15 -18.58
C ILE A 162 -5.06 -8.24 -17.62
N ILE A 163 -5.02 -8.56 -16.32
CA ILE A 163 -5.55 -7.76 -15.23
C ILE A 163 -4.47 -7.50 -14.18
N HIS A 164 -4.69 -6.52 -13.32
CA HIS A 164 -3.89 -6.31 -12.12
C HIS A 164 -4.79 -6.46 -10.89
N TYR A 165 -4.60 -7.53 -10.12
CA TYR A 165 -5.20 -7.68 -8.79
C TYR A 165 -4.35 -6.90 -7.79
N HIS A 166 -4.87 -5.75 -7.34
CA HIS A 166 -4.14 -4.83 -6.48
C HIS A 166 -4.17 -5.27 -5.02
N ASP A 167 -3.10 -4.94 -4.27
CA ASP A 167 -3.00 -5.16 -2.82
C ASP A 167 -3.14 -6.62 -2.35
N GLU A 168 -2.64 -7.58 -3.11
CA GLU A 168 -2.59 -9.01 -2.73
C GLU A 168 -1.89 -9.24 -1.38
N ASP A 169 -0.94 -8.38 -1.05
CA ASP A 169 -0.15 -8.40 0.17
C ASP A 169 -0.96 -8.04 1.42
N TYR A 170 -2.16 -7.44 1.25
CA TYR A 170 -3.09 -7.13 2.35
C TYR A 170 -4.41 -7.91 2.28
N ASN A 171 -4.57 -8.81 1.31
CA ASN A 171 -5.85 -9.47 1.03
C ASN A 171 -6.32 -10.40 2.17
N ILE A 172 -5.42 -11.05 2.91
CA ILE A 172 -5.80 -11.95 4.04
C ILE A 172 -6.07 -11.21 5.35
N GLN A 173 -5.67 -9.94 5.44
CA GLN A 173 -5.87 -9.11 6.61
C GLN A 173 -6.79 -7.95 6.24
N GLN A 174 -7.91 -7.81 6.95
CA GLN A 174 -8.84 -6.70 6.73
C GLN A 174 -8.24 -5.40 7.27
N ALA A 175 -7.35 -4.79 6.48
CA ALA A 175 -6.84 -3.45 6.71
C ALA A 175 -7.59 -2.47 5.81
N PHE A 176 -7.77 -1.23 6.28
CA PHE A 176 -8.34 -0.17 5.45
C PHE A 176 -7.32 0.30 4.41
N ASN A 177 -7.77 0.58 3.19
CA ASN A 177 -6.88 1.19 2.19
C ASN A 177 -6.71 2.67 2.48
N CYS A 178 -7.76 3.46 2.29
CA CYS A 178 -7.72 4.91 2.42
C CYS A 178 -8.85 5.42 3.31
N ASP A 179 -8.57 6.48 4.10
CA ASP A 179 -9.52 7.05 5.04
C ASP A 179 -9.62 8.57 4.94
N LEU A 180 -10.84 9.09 5.07
CA LEU A 180 -11.11 10.50 5.38
C LEU A 180 -11.38 10.61 6.86
N ILE A 181 -10.47 11.24 7.61
CA ILE A 181 -10.57 11.31 9.07
C ILE A 181 -11.45 12.49 9.49
N ASN A 182 -12.55 12.20 10.18
CA ASN A 182 -13.40 13.22 10.78
C ASN A 182 -12.79 13.75 12.09
N LEU A 183 -11.76 14.59 11.98
CA LEU A 183 -11.12 15.20 13.14
C LEU A 183 -12.06 16.13 13.89
N GLU A 184 -13.08 16.72 13.23
CA GLU A 184 -14.03 17.61 13.89
C GLU A 184 -14.73 16.90 15.04
N ASP A 185 -15.35 15.75 14.75
CA ASP A 185 -16.05 14.96 15.76
C ASP A 185 -15.09 14.47 16.86
N MET A 186 -13.95 13.89 16.45
CA MET A 186 -12.96 13.35 17.37
C MET A 186 -12.37 14.39 18.34
N LEU A 187 -12.17 15.63 17.88
CA LEU A 187 -11.63 16.69 18.71
C LEU A 187 -12.70 17.41 19.53
N GLN A 188 -13.94 17.54 19.02
CA GLN A 188 -15.01 18.24 19.74
C GLN A 188 -15.67 17.37 20.81
N ASN A 189 -15.84 16.09 20.54
CA ASN A 189 -16.53 15.13 21.43
C ASN A 189 -15.58 14.20 22.18
N GLY A 190 -14.28 14.24 21.86
CA GLY A 190 -13.31 13.30 22.34
C GLY A 190 -13.24 12.02 21.50
N THR A 191 -12.22 11.22 21.72
CA THR A 191 -11.99 9.98 20.97
C THR A 191 -11.30 8.94 21.84
N VAL A 192 -11.38 7.67 21.44
CA VAL A 192 -10.68 6.58 22.13
C VAL A 192 -9.44 6.18 21.32
N ILE A 193 -8.27 6.27 21.94
CA ILE A 193 -7.01 5.83 21.37
C ILE A 193 -6.41 4.73 22.25
N SER A 194 -6.18 3.56 21.68
CA SER A 194 -5.62 2.41 22.41
C SER A 194 -6.36 2.09 23.73
N GLY A 195 -7.69 2.17 23.72
CA GLY A 195 -8.54 1.91 24.88
C GLY A 195 -8.59 3.04 25.91
N THR A 196 -7.94 4.18 25.65
CA THR A 196 -7.94 5.34 26.55
C THR A 196 -8.80 6.46 25.96
N MET A 197 -9.74 6.99 26.79
CA MET A 197 -10.54 8.15 26.41
C MET A 197 -9.67 9.40 26.39
N ILE A 198 -9.65 10.09 25.27
CA ILE A 198 -9.00 11.38 25.06
C ILE A 198 -10.10 12.44 25.01
N GLU A 199 -10.08 13.35 25.95
CA GLU A 199 -11.06 14.43 26.05
C GLU A 199 -10.80 15.54 25.03
N LYS A 200 -11.79 16.42 24.85
CA LYS A 200 -11.69 17.61 24.00
C LYS A 200 -10.47 18.44 24.38
N PRO A 201 -9.60 18.83 23.43
CA PRO A 201 -8.44 19.65 23.71
C PRO A 201 -8.82 21.07 24.19
N HIS A 202 -8.00 21.59 25.10
CA HIS A 202 -8.17 22.94 25.69
C HIS A 202 -7.13 23.94 25.17
N SER A 203 -6.50 23.64 24.02
CA SER A 203 -5.61 24.56 23.29
C SER A 203 -5.34 24.04 21.89
N PHE A 204 -4.90 24.92 21.00
CA PHE A 204 -4.48 24.55 19.65
C PHE A 204 -3.29 23.58 19.65
N ALA A 205 -2.29 23.82 20.51
CA ALA A 205 -1.14 22.92 20.62
C ALA A 205 -1.55 21.49 21.05
N THR A 206 -2.51 21.37 22.00
CA THR A 206 -3.04 20.05 22.39
C THR A 206 -3.84 19.42 21.26
N ALA A 207 -4.64 20.18 20.53
CA ALA A 207 -5.38 19.68 19.36
C ALA A 207 -4.43 19.14 18.28
N CYS A 208 -3.34 19.84 18.00
CA CYS A 208 -2.30 19.37 17.07
C CYS A 208 -1.67 18.05 17.55
N THR A 209 -1.36 17.92 18.84
CA THR A 209 -0.78 16.71 19.39
C THR A 209 -1.75 15.51 19.31
N ILE A 210 -3.01 15.71 19.68
CA ILE A 210 -4.04 14.65 19.57
C ILE A 210 -4.26 14.27 18.11
N THR A 211 -4.29 15.23 17.19
CA THR A 211 -4.38 14.97 15.75
C THR A 211 -3.26 14.05 15.27
N THR A 212 -2.02 14.28 15.69
CA THR A 212 -0.91 13.41 15.30
C THR A 212 -1.01 12.00 15.88
N GLN A 213 -1.57 11.85 17.08
CA GLN A 213 -1.85 10.53 17.67
C GLN A 213 -2.97 9.79 16.91
N ILE A 214 -4.04 10.50 16.51
CA ILE A 214 -5.11 9.95 15.67
C ILE A 214 -4.53 9.48 14.33
N ILE A 215 -3.75 10.33 13.65
CA ILE A 215 -3.08 10.00 12.40
C ILE A 215 -2.23 8.74 12.53
N ALA A 216 -1.45 8.62 13.61
CA ALA A 216 -0.61 7.45 13.88
C ALA A 216 -1.44 6.17 14.11
N GLN A 217 -2.53 6.28 14.86
CA GLN A 217 -3.41 5.16 15.14
C GLN A 217 -4.11 4.66 13.88
N VAL A 218 -4.62 5.57 13.05
CA VAL A 218 -5.22 5.22 11.75
C VAL A 218 -4.18 4.58 10.84
N ALA A 219 -3.01 5.21 10.68
CA ALA A 219 -1.92 4.68 9.85
C ALA A 219 -1.40 3.31 10.29
N SER A 220 -1.61 2.91 11.55
CA SER A 220 -1.27 1.59 12.06
C SER A 220 -2.27 0.50 11.68
N ASN A 221 -3.45 0.87 11.16
CA ASN A 221 -4.53 -0.05 10.78
C ASN A 221 -4.89 0.06 9.29
N GLN A 222 -4.08 0.75 8.50
CA GLN A 222 -4.28 0.93 7.07
C GLN A 222 -2.97 0.75 6.31
N TYR A 223 -3.07 0.52 5.01
CA TYR A 223 -1.91 0.41 4.11
C TYR A 223 -1.86 1.52 3.06
N GLY A 224 -2.95 2.25 2.83
CA GLY A 224 -3.03 3.40 1.93
C GLY A 224 -2.89 4.74 2.62
N GLY A 225 -3.51 5.77 2.06
CA GLY A 225 -3.41 7.15 2.53
C GLY A 225 -4.59 7.59 3.38
N GLN A 226 -4.35 8.62 4.19
CA GLN A 226 -5.38 9.29 4.96
C GLN A 226 -5.39 10.79 4.67
N SER A 227 -6.57 11.39 4.68
CA SER A 227 -6.72 12.83 4.50
C SER A 227 -7.37 13.45 5.73
N VAL A 228 -6.82 14.58 6.15
CA VAL A 228 -7.37 15.43 7.20
C VAL A 228 -7.51 16.86 6.68
N THR A 229 -8.55 17.56 7.09
CA THR A 229 -8.71 18.97 6.77
C THR A 229 -8.25 19.85 7.93
N LEU A 230 -7.56 20.95 7.61
CA LEU A 230 -7.07 21.89 8.62
C LEU A 230 -8.20 22.74 9.24
N SER A 231 -9.35 22.84 8.60
CA SER A 231 -10.52 23.53 9.12
C SER A 231 -10.98 22.99 10.48
N HIS A 232 -10.83 21.67 10.71
CA HIS A 232 -11.18 21.03 11.97
C HIS A 232 -10.30 21.46 13.16
N LEU A 233 -9.10 22.00 12.88
CA LEU A 233 -8.19 22.55 13.90
C LEU A 233 -8.45 24.03 14.21
N ALA A 234 -9.03 24.76 13.26
CA ALA A 234 -9.19 26.22 13.36
C ALA A 234 -9.96 26.69 14.61
N PRO A 235 -11.05 26.02 15.07
CA PRO A 235 -11.76 26.43 16.28
C PRO A 235 -10.89 26.45 17.54
N PHE A 236 -9.85 25.62 17.60
CA PHE A 236 -8.96 25.54 18.76
C PHE A 236 -7.96 26.71 18.84
N VAL A 237 -7.78 27.49 17.77
CA VAL A 237 -7.02 28.74 17.81
C VAL A 237 -7.74 29.75 18.70
N ASP A 238 -9.07 29.87 18.60
CA ASP A 238 -9.85 30.76 19.47
C ASP A 238 -9.85 30.28 20.93
N VAL A 239 -9.92 28.97 21.15
CA VAL A 239 -9.76 28.38 22.51
C VAL A 239 -8.43 28.82 23.14
N SER A 240 -7.33 28.76 22.37
CA SER A 240 -6.02 29.24 22.83
C SER A 240 -6.02 30.77 23.02
N ARG A 241 -6.61 31.52 22.11
CA ARG A 241 -6.71 32.98 22.21
C ARG A 241 -7.38 33.41 23.49
N GLN A 242 -8.50 32.79 23.85
CA GLN A 242 -9.21 33.07 25.11
C GLN A 242 -8.39 32.75 26.34
N LYS A 243 -7.66 31.61 26.31
CA LYS A 243 -6.77 31.18 27.41
C LYS A 243 -5.59 32.16 27.57
N ILE A 244 -4.93 32.50 26.47
CA ILE A 244 -3.81 33.46 26.46
C ILE A 244 -4.28 34.84 26.93
N ARG A 245 -5.46 35.34 26.51
CA ARG A 245 -6.02 36.57 26.94
C ARG A 245 -6.17 36.63 28.46
N LYS A 246 -6.75 35.62 29.07
CA LYS A 246 -6.90 35.54 30.55
C LYS A 246 -5.55 35.59 31.25
N GLN A 247 -4.51 34.97 30.68
CA GLN A 247 -3.15 34.99 31.24
C GLN A 247 -2.55 36.40 31.13
N VAL A 248 -2.61 37.04 29.96
CA VAL A 248 -2.08 38.38 29.72
C VAL A 248 -2.81 39.41 30.58
N GLU A 249 -4.14 39.36 30.70
CA GLU A 249 -4.92 40.24 31.57
C GLU A 249 -4.48 40.12 33.04
N LYS A 250 -4.19 38.90 33.50
CA LYS A 250 -3.66 38.68 34.85
C LYS A 250 -2.24 39.23 35.02
N GLU A 251 -1.36 39.05 34.01
CA GLU A 251 0.02 39.60 34.02
C GLU A 251 -0.02 41.16 34.11
N PHE A 252 -0.97 41.79 33.44
CA PHE A 252 -1.15 43.26 33.37
C PHE A 252 -2.12 43.80 34.42
N SER A 253 -2.64 42.99 35.37
CA SER A 253 -3.65 43.41 36.33
C SER A 253 -3.23 44.65 37.14
N ASN A 254 -1.99 44.72 37.58
CA ASN A 254 -1.43 45.74 38.42
C ASN A 254 -0.60 46.78 37.67
N ILE A 255 -0.65 46.79 36.33
CA ILE A 255 0.13 47.71 35.51
C ILE A 255 -0.82 48.77 34.91
N ASN A 256 -0.50 50.02 35.13
CA ASN A 256 -1.25 51.13 34.55
C ASN A 256 -0.53 51.58 33.28
N ILE A 257 -1.12 51.30 32.12
CA ILE A 257 -0.58 51.65 30.80
C ILE A 257 -1.71 52.35 30.02
N GLU A 258 -1.36 53.38 29.26
CA GLU A 258 -2.23 53.99 28.30
C GLU A 258 -2.59 53.00 27.20
N ASP A 259 -3.85 52.94 26.76
CA ASP A 259 -4.37 51.95 25.78
C ASP A 259 -4.15 50.48 26.15
N LYS A 260 -4.32 50.16 27.43
CA LYS A 260 -4.10 48.82 27.99
C LYS A 260 -4.76 47.70 27.16
N ASP A 261 -5.98 47.88 26.71
CA ASP A 261 -6.75 46.88 25.96
C ASP A 261 -6.12 46.63 24.57
N THR A 262 -5.62 47.65 23.91
CA THR A 262 -4.94 47.52 22.63
C THR A 262 -3.60 46.79 22.80
N VAL A 263 -2.84 47.12 23.85
CA VAL A 263 -1.56 46.46 24.18
C VAL A 263 -1.81 44.98 24.49
N ILE A 264 -2.79 44.66 25.34
CA ILE A 264 -3.17 43.27 25.66
C ILE A 264 -3.57 42.52 24.39
N SER A 265 -4.39 43.10 23.53
CA SER A 265 -4.85 42.46 22.29
C SER A 265 -3.69 42.15 21.33
N ASN A 266 -2.74 43.08 21.18
CA ASN A 266 -1.54 42.85 20.36
C ASN A 266 -0.67 41.73 20.90
N ILE A 267 -0.42 41.69 22.21
CA ILE A 267 0.34 40.62 22.87
C ILE A 267 -0.36 39.27 22.71
N VAL A 268 -1.68 39.24 22.86
CA VAL A 268 -2.50 38.03 22.69
C VAL A 268 -2.33 37.48 21.27
N GLU A 269 -2.48 38.30 20.26
CA GLU A 269 -2.38 37.86 18.85
C GLU A 269 -0.94 37.40 18.50
N GLU A 270 0.09 38.05 19.05
CA GLU A 270 1.46 37.61 18.88
C GLU A 270 1.68 36.21 19.49
N ARG A 271 1.24 36.00 20.73
CA ARG A 271 1.33 34.69 21.41
C ARG A 271 0.49 33.60 20.71
N VAL A 272 -0.67 33.96 20.14
CA VAL A 272 -1.48 33.04 19.33
C VAL A 272 -0.73 32.61 18.08
N LYS A 273 -0.10 33.54 17.36
CA LYS A 273 0.73 33.22 16.19
C LYS A 273 1.90 32.29 16.55
N GLU A 274 2.55 32.53 17.68
CA GLU A 274 3.62 31.63 18.17
C GLU A 274 3.09 30.22 18.49
N GLU A 275 1.91 30.11 19.13
CA GLU A 275 1.30 28.83 19.44
C GLU A 275 0.90 28.08 18.16
N VAL A 276 0.33 28.79 17.17
CA VAL A 276 0.01 28.20 15.87
C VAL A 276 1.28 27.71 15.18
N SER A 277 2.34 28.48 15.18
CA SER A 277 3.62 28.08 14.59
C SER A 277 4.18 26.81 15.25
N ARG A 278 4.16 26.70 16.58
CA ARG A 278 4.59 25.52 17.33
C ARG A 278 3.69 24.31 17.07
N GLY A 279 2.36 24.52 17.03
CA GLY A 279 1.40 23.44 16.74
C GLY A 279 1.56 22.86 15.33
N VAL A 280 1.70 23.71 14.33
CA VAL A 280 1.97 23.29 12.94
C VAL A 280 3.33 22.56 12.85
N GLN A 281 4.36 23.06 13.54
CA GLN A 281 5.65 22.40 13.63
C GLN A 281 5.52 21.00 14.26
N THR A 282 4.69 20.86 15.31
CA THR A 282 4.42 19.56 15.93
C THR A 282 3.83 18.58 14.93
N ILE A 283 2.80 18.99 14.17
CA ILE A 283 2.20 18.15 13.12
C ILE A 283 3.26 17.72 12.10
N GLN A 284 4.03 18.67 11.57
CA GLN A 284 5.02 18.39 10.54
C GLN A 284 6.10 17.41 11.04
N TYR A 285 6.67 17.64 12.22
CA TYR A 285 7.74 16.79 12.74
C TYR A 285 7.23 15.43 13.18
N GLN A 286 6.07 15.36 13.80
CA GLN A 286 5.48 14.08 14.21
C GLN A 286 5.20 13.19 13.01
N ILE A 287 4.61 13.72 11.92
CA ILE A 287 4.35 12.95 10.70
C ILE A 287 5.65 12.41 10.09
N VAL A 288 6.73 13.21 10.08
CA VAL A 288 8.02 12.83 9.47
C VAL A 288 8.81 11.84 10.34
N THR A 289 8.71 11.94 11.66
CA THR A 289 9.54 11.16 12.59
C THR A 289 8.84 9.97 13.21
N LEU A 290 7.50 9.92 13.12
CA LEU A 290 6.71 8.86 13.73
C LEU A 290 6.72 7.62 12.82
N LEU A 291 6.99 6.47 13.43
CA LEU A 291 6.83 5.17 12.79
C LEU A 291 5.59 4.50 13.33
N THR A 292 4.75 4.04 12.44
CA THR A 292 3.59 3.21 12.75
C THR A 292 4.01 1.78 13.11
N THR A 293 3.07 0.97 13.56
CA THR A 293 3.30 -0.46 13.83
C THR A 293 3.77 -1.22 12.58
N ASN A 294 3.44 -0.73 11.39
CA ASN A 294 3.84 -1.30 10.09
C ASN A 294 5.24 -0.81 9.63
N GLY A 295 5.92 0.00 10.46
CA GLY A 295 7.27 0.50 10.15
C GLY A 295 7.30 1.57 9.06
N GLN A 296 6.18 2.22 8.77
CA GLN A 296 6.08 3.32 7.81
C GLN A 296 5.79 4.66 8.48
N SER A 297 6.20 5.76 7.86
CA SER A 297 5.68 7.09 8.20
C SER A 297 4.25 7.22 7.71
N PRO A 298 3.35 7.92 8.45
CA PRO A 298 1.97 8.10 8.01
C PRO A 298 1.88 8.73 6.62
N PHE A 299 1.16 8.05 5.71
CA PHE A 299 0.83 8.57 4.39
C PHE A 299 -0.37 9.49 4.51
N VAL A 300 -0.13 10.76 4.84
CA VAL A 300 -1.19 11.72 5.17
C VAL A 300 -1.22 12.92 4.23
N THR A 301 -2.42 13.36 3.87
CA THR A 301 -2.71 14.57 3.12
C THR A 301 -3.36 15.62 4.02
N LEU A 302 -2.84 16.84 4.04
CA LEU A 302 -3.45 17.99 4.68
C LEU A 302 -4.22 18.80 3.63
N PHE A 303 -5.53 18.96 3.85
CA PHE A 303 -6.41 19.70 2.97
C PHE A 303 -6.59 21.11 3.49
N MET A 304 -6.31 22.09 2.64
CA MET A 304 -6.29 23.52 2.95
C MET A 304 -7.41 24.22 2.17
N TYR A 305 -8.60 24.32 2.78
CA TYR A 305 -9.81 24.83 2.16
C TYR A 305 -10.48 25.87 3.07
N LEU A 306 -10.43 27.15 2.71
CA LEU A 306 -10.94 28.26 3.53
C LEU A 306 -12.47 28.29 3.59
N ASN A 307 -13.16 28.04 2.48
CA ASN A 307 -14.63 28.10 2.40
C ASN A 307 -15.33 26.89 3.06
N GLU A 308 -14.57 25.92 3.59
CA GLU A 308 -15.09 24.87 4.47
C GLU A 308 -15.64 25.48 5.78
N VAL A 309 -15.07 26.61 6.21
CA VAL A 309 -15.48 27.37 7.40
C VAL A 309 -16.33 28.56 7.00
N LYS A 310 -17.49 28.72 7.64
CA LYS A 310 -18.44 29.81 7.35
C LYS A 310 -18.24 31.04 8.27
N ASP A 311 -17.82 30.79 9.52
CA ASP A 311 -17.57 31.85 10.49
C ASP A 311 -16.31 32.62 10.14
N LYS A 312 -16.42 33.97 10.17
CA LYS A 312 -15.35 34.88 9.74
C LYS A 312 -14.10 34.76 10.61
N GLN A 313 -14.25 34.66 11.93
CA GLN A 313 -13.09 34.57 12.83
C GLN A 313 -12.38 33.23 12.64
N THR A 314 -13.13 32.13 12.61
CA THR A 314 -12.58 30.78 12.38
C THR A 314 -11.91 30.68 11.01
N LYS A 315 -12.43 31.39 9.97
CA LYS A 315 -11.79 31.44 8.65
C LYS A 315 -10.46 32.19 8.69
N GLN A 316 -10.37 33.28 9.45
CA GLN A 316 -9.11 34.01 9.67
C GLN A 316 -8.10 33.13 10.42
N ASP A 317 -8.55 32.41 11.42
CA ASP A 317 -7.71 31.47 12.18
C ASP A 317 -7.24 30.29 11.30
N LEU A 318 -8.10 29.79 10.42
CA LEU A 318 -7.73 28.80 9.42
C LEU A 318 -6.68 29.33 8.42
N ALA A 319 -6.86 30.58 7.98
CA ALA A 319 -5.88 31.23 7.10
C ALA A 319 -4.51 31.36 7.77
N LEU A 320 -4.47 31.67 9.07
CA LEU A 320 -3.22 31.69 9.87
C LEU A 320 -2.56 30.30 9.94
N ILE A 321 -3.34 29.23 10.11
CA ILE A 321 -2.82 27.85 10.09
C ILE A 321 -2.26 27.50 8.72
N ILE A 322 -3.01 27.79 7.65
CA ILE A 322 -2.59 27.51 6.26
C ILE A 322 -1.30 28.26 5.93
N GLU A 323 -1.25 29.55 6.28
CA GLU A 323 -0.04 30.37 6.09
C GLU A 323 1.18 29.74 6.73
N GLU A 324 1.06 29.30 7.98
CA GLU A 324 2.15 28.70 8.73
C GLU A 324 2.55 27.33 8.16
N VAL A 325 1.60 26.50 7.76
CA VAL A 325 1.88 25.21 7.08
C VAL A 325 2.70 25.44 5.81
N ILE A 326 2.32 26.40 4.99
CA ILE A 326 3.04 26.68 3.74
C ILE A 326 4.42 27.30 4.03
N LYS A 327 4.56 28.18 5.01
CA LYS A 327 5.86 28.75 5.44
C LYS A 327 6.83 27.67 5.89
N GLN A 328 6.36 26.75 6.73
CA GLN A 328 7.20 25.65 7.22
C GLN A 328 7.56 24.68 6.11
N ARG A 329 6.64 24.39 5.18
CA ARG A 329 6.94 23.60 3.99
C ARG A 329 7.95 24.29 3.08
N TYR A 330 7.84 25.59 2.87
CA TYR A 330 8.80 26.38 2.11
C TYR A 330 10.21 26.30 2.71
N LYS A 331 10.32 26.38 4.05
CA LYS A 331 11.56 26.18 4.78
C LYS A 331 12.10 24.76 4.61
N GLY A 332 11.25 23.75 4.72
CA GLY A 332 11.60 22.32 4.69
C GLY A 332 12.05 21.80 6.04
N VAL A 333 12.46 20.54 6.07
CA VAL A 333 12.94 19.82 7.26
C VAL A 333 14.43 19.50 7.09
N LYS A 334 15.22 19.63 8.15
CA LYS A 334 16.64 19.24 8.11
C LYS A 334 16.77 17.72 8.14
N ASN A 335 17.54 17.20 7.19
CA ASN A 335 17.99 15.81 7.25
C ASN A 335 19.14 15.62 8.25
N GLU A 336 19.65 14.41 8.39
CA GLU A 336 20.78 14.03 9.26
C GLU A 336 22.07 14.83 9.00
N LYS A 337 22.24 15.32 7.74
CA LYS A 337 23.37 16.14 7.32
C LYS A 337 23.15 17.64 7.54
N GLY A 338 22.05 18.02 8.17
CA GLY A 338 21.69 19.41 8.41
C GLY A 338 21.19 20.20 7.20
N VAL A 339 20.95 19.52 6.06
CA VAL A 339 20.45 20.13 4.82
C VAL A 339 18.92 20.16 4.85
N TYR A 340 18.31 21.29 4.48
CA TYR A 340 16.86 21.42 4.35
C TYR A 340 16.36 20.71 3.10
N ILE A 341 15.56 19.68 3.31
CA ILE A 341 14.90 18.88 2.27
C ILE A 341 13.37 19.06 2.30
N THR A 342 12.70 18.68 1.22
CA THR A 342 11.24 18.54 1.18
C THR A 342 10.87 17.17 1.73
N PRO A 343 10.13 17.05 2.84
CA PRO A 343 9.63 15.76 3.30
C PRO A 343 8.56 15.23 2.35
N ALA A 344 8.50 13.91 2.17
CA ALA A 344 7.49 13.27 1.34
C ALA A 344 6.06 13.50 1.87
N PHE A 345 5.91 13.49 3.19
CA PHE A 345 4.63 13.70 3.90
C PHE A 345 4.76 14.79 4.97
N PRO A 346 3.61 15.42 5.33
CA PRO A 346 2.28 15.31 4.71
C PRO A 346 2.26 15.84 3.28
N LYS A 347 1.45 15.25 2.39
CA LYS A 347 1.05 15.92 1.15
C LYS A 347 0.20 17.13 1.47
N LEU A 348 0.31 18.18 0.67
CA LEU A 348 -0.45 19.42 0.84
C LEU A 348 -1.33 19.63 -0.37
N ILE A 349 -2.64 19.81 -0.14
CA ILE A 349 -3.60 20.19 -1.19
C ILE A 349 -4.15 21.57 -0.83
N TYR A 350 -3.97 22.52 -1.72
CA TYR A 350 -4.45 23.90 -1.58
C TYR A 350 -5.61 24.16 -2.53
N VAL A 351 -6.75 24.62 -1.98
CA VAL A 351 -7.93 24.93 -2.77
C VAL A 351 -7.89 26.38 -3.25
N LEU A 352 -8.04 26.55 -4.57
CA LEU A 352 -8.21 27.85 -5.22
C LEU A 352 -9.68 28.23 -5.18
N GLU A 353 -9.95 29.35 -4.53
CA GLU A 353 -11.27 29.89 -4.19
C GLU A 353 -11.42 31.30 -4.69
N GLU A 354 -12.66 31.86 -4.77
CA GLU A 354 -12.90 33.22 -5.28
C GLU A 354 -12.18 34.30 -4.45
N ASP A 355 -12.02 34.11 -3.15
CA ASP A 355 -11.40 35.05 -2.23
C ASP A 355 -9.88 34.87 -2.03
N ASN A 356 -9.25 33.94 -2.78
CA ASN A 356 -7.81 33.76 -2.75
C ASN A 356 -7.13 33.67 -4.13
N ILE A 357 -7.88 33.59 -5.24
CA ILE A 357 -7.31 33.39 -6.59
C ILE A 357 -6.94 34.69 -7.30
N GLU A 358 -7.63 35.81 -7.04
CA GLU A 358 -7.42 37.07 -7.72
C GLU A 358 -6.69 38.09 -6.83
N GLU A 359 -5.80 38.86 -7.44
CA GLU A 359 -5.08 39.93 -6.76
C GLU A 359 -6.08 40.96 -6.17
N GLY A 360 -5.82 41.36 -4.92
CA GLY A 360 -6.71 42.26 -4.17
C GLY A 360 -7.80 41.56 -3.35
N THR A 361 -7.98 40.23 -3.49
CA THR A 361 -8.87 39.47 -2.61
C THR A 361 -8.22 39.26 -1.22
N PRO A 362 -9.03 39.03 -0.17
CA PRO A 362 -8.54 39.02 1.22
C PRO A 362 -7.44 37.99 1.51
N TYR A 363 -7.45 36.87 0.80
CA TYR A 363 -6.54 35.75 1.04
C TYR A 363 -5.60 35.45 -0.13
N TYR A 364 -5.49 36.35 -1.12
CA TYR A 364 -4.57 36.21 -2.26
C TYR A 364 -3.11 35.98 -1.83
N TYR A 365 -2.70 36.60 -0.74
CA TYR A 365 -1.35 36.45 -0.19
C TYR A 365 -1.00 34.99 0.12
N LEU A 366 -1.98 34.15 0.47
CA LEU A 366 -1.78 32.70 0.66
C LEU A 366 -1.44 31.99 -0.66
N THR A 367 -2.11 32.36 -1.74
CA THR A 367 -1.84 31.84 -3.09
C THR A 367 -0.46 32.25 -3.58
N GLU A 368 -0.04 33.49 -3.34
CA GLU A 368 1.35 33.91 -3.63
C GLU A 368 2.37 33.11 -2.83
N LEU A 369 2.10 32.87 -1.54
CA LEU A 369 2.98 32.07 -0.68
C LEU A 369 3.02 30.61 -1.14
N ALA A 370 1.86 30.03 -1.51
CA ALA A 370 1.75 28.69 -2.07
C ALA A 370 2.53 28.56 -3.38
N ALA A 371 2.40 29.52 -4.30
CA ALA A 371 3.15 29.55 -5.55
C ALA A 371 4.67 29.63 -5.32
N LYS A 372 5.12 30.46 -4.39
CA LYS A 372 6.55 30.50 -3.96
C LYS A 372 7.02 29.18 -3.39
N CYS A 373 6.16 28.51 -2.62
CA CYS A 373 6.45 27.19 -2.08
C CYS A 373 6.56 26.15 -3.20
N THR A 374 5.63 26.15 -4.15
CA THR A 374 5.65 25.23 -5.30
C THR A 374 6.89 25.43 -6.16
N ALA A 375 7.28 26.65 -6.42
CA ALA A 375 8.51 26.93 -7.20
C ALA A 375 9.78 26.37 -6.56
N LYS A 376 9.82 26.20 -5.23
CA LYS A 376 10.99 25.70 -4.49
C LYS A 376 10.87 24.24 -4.09
N ARG A 377 9.66 23.76 -3.79
CA ARG A 377 9.41 22.48 -3.12
C ARG A 377 8.52 21.52 -3.90
N LEU A 378 7.97 21.96 -5.05
CA LEU A 378 7.01 21.20 -5.89
C LEU A 378 5.70 20.84 -5.18
N VAL A 379 5.36 21.56 -4.12
CA VAL A 379 4.12 21.43 -3.34
C VAL A 379 3.65 22.81 -2.87
N PRO A 380 2.35 23.04 -2.61
CA PRO A 380 1.22 22.10 -2.62
C PRO A 380 0.71 21.74 -4.01
N ASP A 381 -0.13 20.70 -4.09
CA ASP A 381 -1.02 20.45 -5.21
C ASP A 381 -2.23 21.39 -5.14
N TYR A 382 -2.80 21.74 -6.31
CA TYR A 382 -3.89 22.72 -6.39
C TYR A 382 -5.18 22.09 -6.87
N ILE A 383 -6.29 22.44 -6.20
CA ILE A 383 -7.64 22.05 -6.59
C ILE A 383 -8.48 23.33 -6.80
N SER A 384 -9.26 23.40 -7.88
CA SER A 384 -10.22 24.47 -8.08
C SER A 384 -11.54 24.14 -7.40
N GLU A 385 -11.96 24.98 -6.44
CA GLU A 385 -13.28 24.89 -5.80
C GLU A 385 -14.41 24.88 -6.82
N LYS A 386 -14.35 25.80 -7.79
CA LYS A 386 -15.35 25.94 -8.85
C LYS A 386 -15.51 24.66 -9.69
N VAL A 387 -14.39 24.02 -10.02
CA VAL A 387 -14.40 22.76 -10.79
C VAL A 387 -14.93 21.62 -9.95
N MET A 388 -14.47 21.50 -8.70
CA MET A 388 -14.94 20.48 -7.76
C MET A 388 -16.43 20.57 -7.54
N LYS A 389 -16.95 21.75 -7.23
CA LYS A 389 -18.38 21.96 -7.04
C LYS A 389 -19.22 21.62 -8.27
N LYS A 390 -18.69 21.89 -9.47
CA LYS A 390 -19.36 21.51 -10.72
C LYS A 390 -19.42 20.00 -10.92
N LEU A 391 -18.37 19.28 -10.56
CA LEU A 391 -18.23 17.84 -10.81
C LEU A 391 -18.80 16.98 -9.67
N LYS A 392 -18.88 17.53 -8.45
CA LYS A 392 -19.18 16.76 -7.22
C LYS A 392 -20.40 17.35 -6.47
N GLU A 393 -21.51 17.60 -7.18
CA GLU A 393 -22.80 17.99 -6.61
C GLU A 393 -22.70 19.21 -5.64
N ASN A 394 -21.97 20.22 -6.06
CA ASN A 394 -21.71 21.44 -5.28
C ASN A 394 -20.86 21.24 -4.00
N GLN A 395 -20.09 20.16 -3.93
CA GLN A 395 -19.19 19.87 -2.81
C GLN A 395 -17.72 20.05 -3.21
N CYS A 396 -16.88 20.38 -2.21
CA CYS A 396 -15.43 20.40 -2.34
C CYS A 396 -14.84 19.70 -1.11
N TYR A 397 -14.12 18.60 -1.34
CA TYR A 397 -13.56 17.76 -0.31
C TYR A 397 -12.20 17.18 -0.73
N PRO A 398 -11.39 16.64 0.19
CA PRO A 398 -10.11 16.03 -0.15
C PRO A 398 -10.28 14.90 -1.15
N CYS A 399 -9.52 14.96 -2.25
CA CYS A 399 -9.55 13.92 -3.27
C CYS A 399 -8.86 12.64 -2.76
N MET A 400 -9.54 11.53 -2.98
CA MET A 400 -9.02 10.17 -2.84
C MET A 400 -9.06 9.50 -4.21
N GLY A 401 -8.28 8.44 -4.44
CA GLY A 401 -8.25 7.72 -5.71
C GLY A 401 -9.44 6.81 -5.98
N CYS A 402 -10.55 6.95 -5.24
CA CYS A 402 -11.73 6.12 -5.34
C CYS A 402 -12.74 6.68 -6.35
N LEU A 403 -13.52 5.80 -6.97
CA LEU A 403 -14.64 6.14 -7.83
C LEU A 403 -15.96 6.01 -7.07
N ASP A 404 -16.89 6.93 -7.32
CA ASP A 404 -18.25 6.87 -6.76
C ASP A 404 -19.04 5.73 -7.42
N TYR A 405 -20.00 5.18 -6.69
CA TYR A 405 -20.90 4.13 -7.19
C TYR A 405 -21.58 4.50 -8.53
N ASN A 406 -21.93 5.78 -8.71
CA ASN A 406 -22.61 6.28 -9.88
C ASN A 406 -21.68 6.74 -11.02
N GLU A 407 -20.35 6.66 -10.84
CA GLU A 407 -19.42 6.96 -11.94
C GLU A 407 -19.67 6.02 -13.12
N GLN A 408 -19.62 6.60 -14.33
CA GLN A 408 -19.90 5.86 -15.55
C GLN A 408 -18.63 5.26 -16.13
N ILE A 409 -18.71 4.00 -16.52
CA ILE A 409 -17.67 3.30 -17.27
C ILE A 409 -18.23 2.91 -18.64
N GLU A 410 -17.47 3.20 -19.69
CA GLU A 410 -17.80 2.81 -21.05
C GLU A 410 -17.12 1.47 -21.37
N LEU A 411 -17.94 0.49 -21.75
CA LEU A 411 -17.52 -0.83 -22.21
C LEU A 411 -18.00 -1.03 -23.64
N ASP A 412 -17.49 -2.03 -24.33
CA ASP A 412 -17.89 -2.37 -25.70
C ASP A 412 -19.42 -2.61 -25.85
N THR A 413 -20.07 -2.99 -24.77
CA THR A 413 -21.51 -3.28 -24.70
C THR A 413 -22.37 -2.09 -24.27
N GLY A 414 -21.77 -0.96 -23.89
CA GLY A 414 -22.49 0.26 -23.47
C GLY A 414 -21.86 0.99 -22.29
N VAL A 415 -22.60 1.97 -21.79
CA VAL A 415 -22.20 2.77 -20.62
C VAL A 415 -22.93 2.26 -19.39
N PHE A 416 -22.20 1.95 -18.34
CA PHE A 416 -22.70 1.38 -17.09
C PHE A 416 -22.23 2.20 -15.90
N LYS A 417 -23.03 2.19 -14.83
CA LYS A 417 -22.54 2.68 -13.53
C LYS A 417 -21.63 1.63 -12.89
N ILE A 418 -20.47 2.06 -12.39
CA ILE A 418 -19.49 1.15 -11.79
C ILE A 418 -20.09 0.32 -10.66
N GLY A 419 -20.90 0.92 -9.78
CA GLY A 419 -21.52 0.20 -8.68
C GLY A 419 -22.55 -0.84 -9.12
N GLU A 420 -23.35 -0.56 -10.16
CA GLU A 420 -24.29 -1.52 -10.72
C GLU A 420 -23.56 -2.69 -11.41
N LEU A 421 -22.45 -2.39 -12.09
CA LEU A 421 -21.61 -3.40 -12.71
C LEU A 421 -20.96 -4.31 -11.65
N ALA A 422 -20.42 -3.74 -10.57
CA ALA A 422 -19.82 -4.48 -9.47
C ALA A 422 -20.84 -5.43 -8.80
N GLN A 423 -22.05 -4.92 -8.48
CA GLN A 423 -23.11 -5.76 -7.91
C GLN A 423 -23.55 -6.88 -8.85
N THR A 424 -23.60 -6.61 -10.15
CA THR A 424 -23.93 -7.64 -11.16
C THR A 424 -22.86 -8.73 -11.18
N ILE A 425 -21.58 -8.35 -11.16
CA ILE A 425 -20.46 -9.30 -11.10
C ILE A 425 -20.51 -10.12 -9.81
N GLU A 426 -20.78 -9.52 -8.66
CA GLU A 426 -20.92 -10.24 -7.39
C GLU A 426 -22.05 -11.27 -7.43
N LEU A 427 -23.21 -10.90 -8.00
CA LEU A 427 -24.35 -11.80 -8.18
C LEU A 427 -24.02 -12.96 -9.14
N LEU A 428 -23.30 -12.69 -10.21
CA LEU A 428 -22.84 -13.72 -11.15
C LEU A 428 -21.86 -14.68 -10.48
N LEU A 429 -20.90 -14.17 -9.74
CA LEU A 429 -19.93 -14.98 -8.99
C LEU A 429 -20.60 -15.84 -7.91
N ALA A 430 -21.55 -15.27 -7.15
CA ALA A 430 -22.31 -16.00 -6.13
C ALA A 430 -23.19 -17.13 -6.72
N ASN A 431 -23.53 -17.06 -8.01
CA ASN A 431 -24.31 -18.06 -8.71
C ASN A 431 -23.54 -18.83 -9.78
N LYS A 432 -22.19 -18.75 -9.78
CA LYS A 432 -21.31 -19.32 -10.81
C LYS A 432 -21.68 -20.78 -11.16
N ASP A 433 -21.86 -21.64 -10.17
CA ASP A 433 -22.18 -23.06 -10.39
C ASP A 433 -23.54 -23.25 -11.06
N LYS A 434 -24.54 -22.42 -10.73
CA LYS A 434 -25.85 -22.45 -11.37
C LYS A 434 -25.79 -21.97 -12.82
N ILE A 435 -25.02 -20.92 -13.08
CA ILE A 435 -24.79 -20.34 -14.40
C ILE A 435 -24.03 -21.34 -15.27
N GLN A 436 -22.97 -21.96 -14.73
CA GLN A 436 -22.20 -22.97 -15.42
C GLN A 436 -23.07 -24.18 -15.82
N SER A 437 -23.89 -24.70 -14.89
CA SER A 437 -24.82 -25.81 -15.17
C SER A 437 -25.86 -25.42 -16.19
N PHE A 438 -26.28 -24.16 -16.24
CA PHE A 438 -27.24 -23.63 -17.22
C PHE A 438 -26.62 -23.51 -18.62
N ILE A 439 -25.38 -23.01 -18.72
CA ILE A 439 -24.63 -22.92 -19.99
C ILE A 439 -24.35 -24.32 -20.55
N GLU A 440 -24.00 -25.28 -19.71
CA GLU A 440 -23.75 -26.68 -20.10
C GLU A 440 -25.01 -27.42 -20.52
N SER A 441 -26.20 -26.96 -20.11
CA SER A 441 -27.49 -27.57 -20.43
C SER A 441 -28.10 -27.21 -21.80
N ASP A 442 -27.35 -26.57 -22.69
CA ASP A 442 -27.77 -26.19 -24.08
C ASP A 442 -28.89 -25.14 -24.20
N ASN A 443 -29.32 -24.53 -23.11
CA ASN A 443 -30.31 -23.45 -23.14
C ASN A 443 -29.68 -22.07 -23.39
N LYS A 444 -29.02 -21.92 -24.53
CA LYS A 444 -28.35 -20.67 -24.94
C LYS A 444 -29.27 -19.48 -25.25
N GLU A 445 -30.60 -19.69 -25.35
CA GLU A 445 -31.55 -18.67 -25.83
C GLU A 445 -32.04 -17.67 -24.75
N ILE A 446 -31.65 -17.79 -23.49
CA ILE A 446 -32.21 -16.97 -22.39
C ILE A 446 -31.18 -15.97 -21.79
N LEU A 447 -29.94 -15.95 -22.27
CA LEU A 447 -28.87 -15.09 -21.74
C LEU A 447 -28.43 -13.93 -22.67
N LEU A 448 -29.28 -13.57 -23.62
CA LEU A 448 -29.11 -12.37 -24.46
C LEU A 448 -30.24 -11.38 -24.13
#